data_458a06b3c6d8ccf9bb052f27df386202
#
_entry.id   458a06b3c6d8ccf9bb052f27df386202
#
_cell.length_a   1.000
_cell.length_b   1.000
_cell.length_c   1.000
_cell.angle_alpha   90.00
_cell.angle_beta   90.00
_cell.angle_gamma   90.00
#
_symmetry.space_group_name_H-M   'P 1'
#
loop_
_entity.id
_entity.type
_entity.pdbx_description
1 polymer ?
#
loop_
_entity_poly.entity_id
_entity_poly.type
_entity_poly.pdbx_seq_one_letter_code
_entity_poly.pdbx_strand_id
1 'polypeptide(L)'
;MYKLIAKDGEARRGEVSTAHGTFQTPAFMPVGTYGAVKSVSPEILETINAEIILSNTYHLMERPGVEIIKLNGGLHNFMSWNKPILTDSGGYQVFSLAKKRKITEEGIEFNSALNGNKLFLSPEKCMDLQLSYGVDIAMVLDECTPYPAEVEVAEKSMNLSLRWAQRSRDAFKSENSSLFGIIQGGVYKELREQSLEALKNIEFEGYAIGGLSVGEPKEDLQNITNFIAPMMPDDKPRYLMGVGTPLDIVKAVESGVDMFDCVIPTRHARNGYLYTSDGVVKIRNSIHKDSMEKLDKKCDCYTCKNFSRSYLHHLDKTKEMLGSTLQTIHNLSFYLNLMRNLRLSIETGTLQSFVKEFEETWNNSNDPNIDI
;
A
#
# COMPACT_ATOMS: atom_id res chain seq x y z
N MET A 1 -4.40 -12.42 -13.55
CA MET A 1 -5.89 -12.54 -13.61
C MET A 1 -6.42 -12.80 -12.22
N TYR A 2 -7.53 -12.17 -11.81
CA TYR A 2 -8.16 -12.36 -10.50
C TYR A 2 -9.13 -13.54 -10.50
N LYS A 3 -9.05 -14.36 -9.44
CA LYS A 3 -9.97 -15.48 -9.21
C LYS A 3 -10.57 -15.33 -7.80
N LEU A 4 -11.87 -15.07 -7.74
CA LEU A 4 -12.63 -15.10 -6.49
C LEU A 4 -12.77 -16.54 -5.99
N ILE A 5 -12.50 -16.80 -4.71
CA ILE A 5 -12.52 -18.12 -4.09
C ILE A 5 -13.67 -18.23 -3.09
N ALA A 6 -13.85 -17.22 -2.22
CA ALA A 6 -14.92 -17.16 -1.22
C ALA A 6 -15.37 -15.73 -0.95
N LYS A 7 -16.57 -15.57 -0.41
CA LYS A 7 -17.13 -14.31 0.11
C LYS A 7 -17.71 -14.53 1.51
N ASP A 8 -17.65 -13.48 2.35
CA ASP A 8 -18.40 -13.37 3.61
C ASP A 8 -18.92 -11.93 3.70
N GLY A 9 -20.21 -11.72 3.43
CA GLY A 9 -20.76 -10.40 3.14
C GLY A 9 -20.14 -9.80 1.90
N GLU A 10 -19.65 -8.56 1.99
CA GLU A 10 -18.92 -7.91 0.91
C GLU A 10 -17.44 -8.32 0.85
N ALA A 11 -16.89 -8.86 1.93
CA ALA A 11 -15.50 -9.27 1.99
C ALA A 11 -15.20 -10.43 1.04
N ARG A 12 -14.02 -10.38 0.44
CA ARG A 12 -13.63 -11.24 -0.67
C ARG A 12 -12.33 -11.95 -0.35
N ARG A 13 -12.29 -13.25 -0.60
CA ARG A 13 -11.11 -14.09 -0.59
C ARG A 13 -10.81 -14.48 -2.03
N GLY A 14 -9.65 -14.11 -2.55
CA GLY A 14 -9.29 -14.38 -3.94
C GLY A 14 -7.81 -14.65 -4.14
N GLU A 15 -7.45 -14.75 -5.41
CA GLU A 15 -6.09 -15.02 -5.88
C GLU A 15 -5.82 -14.17 -7.13
N VAL A 16 -4.66 -13.54 -7.18
CA VAL A 16 -4.19 -12.77 -8.35
C VAL A 16 -2.97 -13.47 -8.95
N SER A 17 -3.05 -13.87 -10.21
CA SER A 17 -1.94 -14.45 -10.97
C SER A 17 -1.26 -13.38 -11.83
N THR A 18 0.07 -13.32 -11.75
CA THR A 18 0.96 -12.42 -12.49
C THR A 18 2.05 -13.20 -13.21
N ALA A 19 2.92 -12.52 -13.95
CA ALA A 19 4.05 -13.15 -14.62
C ALA A 19 5.10 -13.74 -13.63
N HIS A 20 5.26 -13.12 -12.44
CA HIS A 20 6.22 -13.56 -11.43
C HIS A 20 5.57 -14.33 -10.27
N GLY A 21 4.41 -14.93 -10.51
CA GLY A 21 3.75 -15.80 -9.56
C GLY A 21 2.36 -15.32 -9.15
N THR A 22 1.84 -15.94 -8.10
CA THR A 22 0.48 -15.72 -7.61
C THR A 22 0.52 -15.22 -6.17
N PHE A 23 -0.35 -14.30 -5.83
CA PHE A 23 -0.55 -13.88 -4.44
C PHE A 23 -2.02 -13.97 -4.03
N GLN A 24 -2.23 -14.18 -2.75
CA GLN A 24 -3.55 -14.40 -2.14
C GLN A 24 -4.13 -13.07 -1.64
N THR A 25 -5.44 -12.86 -1.80
CA THR A 25 -6.14 -11.69 -1.28
C THR A 25 -7.16 -12.03 -0.19
N PRO A 26 -7.39 -11.15 0.80
CA PRO A 26 -6.74 -9.85 1.01
C PRO A 26 -5.23 -9.94 1.15
N ALA A 27 -4.52 -8.94 0.60
CA ALA A 27 -3.05 -8.87 0.57
C ALA A 27 -2.54 -7.52 1.07
N PHE A 28 -1.46 -7.56 1.85
CA PHE A 28 -0.69 -6.36 2.20
C PHE A 28 0.63 -6.35 1.44
N MET A 29 0.96 -5.22 0.82
CA MET A 29 2.18 -5.01 0.04
C MET A 29 3.20 -4.19 0.85
N PRO A 30 4.27 -4.81 1.37
CA PRO A 30 5.37 -4.05 1.97
C PRO A 30 5.96 -3.04 0.98
N VAL A 31 6.16 -1.79 1.43
CA VAL A 31 6.62 -0.70 0.55
C VAL A 31 8.13 -0.66 0.44
N GLY A 32 8.62 -0.90 -0.78
CA GLY A 32 10.03 -0.84 -1.18
C GLY A 32 10.35 0.42 -1.99
N THR A 33 10.33 1.59 -1.37
CA THR A 33 10.38 2.93 -1.99
C THR A 33 11.48 3.11 -3.05
N TYR A 34 12.71 2.68 -2.77
CA TYR A 34 13.87 2.76 -3.66
C TYR A 34 14.33 1.37 -4.13
N GLY A 35 13.40 0.48 -4.41
CA GLY A 35 13.74 -0.91 -4.68
C GLY A 35 14.24 -1.65 -3.43
N ALA A 36 13.82 -1.23 -2.23
CA ALA A 36 14.17 -1.90 -0.97
C ALA A 36 13.12 -1.62 0.09
N VAL A 37 12.55 -2.65 0.69
CA VAL A 37 11.73 -2.52 1.90
C VAL A 37 12.64 -2.16 3.06
N LYS A 38 12.32 -1.09 3.76
CA LYS A 38 13.20 -0.52 4.79
C LYS A 38 13.57 -1.54 5.87
N SER A 39 14.88 -1.65 6.11
CA SER A 39 15.50 -2.46 7.16
C SER A 39 15.37 -3.98 7.02
N VAL A 40 14.94 -4.51 5.88
CA VAL A 40 14.85 -5.97 5.64
C VAL A 40 15.34 -6.32 4.23
N SER A 41 15.99 -7.50 4.10
CA SER A 41 16.41 -8.04 2.82
C SER A 41 15.25 -8.78 2.11
N PRO A 42 15.35 -9.04 0.80
CA PRO A 42 14.40 -9.90 0.09
C PRO A 42 14.22 -11.27 0.73
N GLU A 43 15.30 -11.91 1.17
CA GLU A 43 15.27 -13.21 1.88
C GLU A 43 14.42 -13.15 3.16
N ILE A 44 14.52 -12.06 3.92
CA ILE A 44 13.68 -11.87 5.11
C ILE A 44 12.20 -11.72 4.70
N LEU A 45 11.90 -10.98 3.63
CA LEU A 45 10.52 -10.85 3.12
C LEU A 45 9.94 -12.21 2.71
N GLU A 46 10.74 -13.06 2.08
CA GLU A 46 10.34 -14.44 1.75
C GLU A 46 10.06 -15.26 3.00
N THR A 47 10.95 -15.19 4.01
CA THR A 47 10.83 -15.92 5.28
C THR A 47 9.55 -15.54 6.05
N ILE A 48 9.11 -14.28 5.97
CA ILE A 48 7.85 -13.83 6.57
C ILE A 48 6.63 -13.99 5.66
N ASN A 49 6.82 -14.67 4.51
CA ASN A 49 5.78 -14.96 3.52
C ASN A 49 5.14 -13.71 2.88
N ALA A 50 5.93 -12.68 2.57
CA ALA A 50 5.50 -11.63 1.66
C ALA A 50 5.32 -12.23 0.25
N GLU A 51 4.16 -12.00 -0.36
CA GLU A 51 3.79 -12.58 -1.66
C GLU A 51 3.91 -11.55 -2.79
N ILE A 52 3.81 -10.27 -2.47
CA ILE A 52 3.91 -9.12 -3.37
C ILE A 52 4.50 -7.95 -2.59
N ILE A 53 5.22 -7.05 -3.27
CA ILE A 53 5.72 -5.79 -2.73
C ILE A 53 5.31 -4.63 -3.61
N LEU A 54 5.37 -3.41 -3.06
CA LEU A 54 5.18 -2.17 -3.81
C LEU A 54 6.49 -1.39 -3.92
N SER A 55 6.76 -0.80 -5.07
CA SER A 55 7.83 0.18 -5.26
C SER A 55 7.30 1.48 -5.87
N ASN A 56 8.03 2.58 -5.70
CA ASN A 56 7.53 3.90 -6.11
C ASN A 56 8.22 4.38 -7.38
N THR A 57 7.46 4.59 -8.45
CA THR A 57 7.96 5.05 -9.77
C THR A 57 8.71 6.36 -9.67
N TYR A 58 8.19 7.35 -8.94
CA TYR A 58 8.85 8.62 -8.73
C TYR A 58 10.28 8.47 -8.17
N HIS A 59 10.42 7.69 -7.11
CA HIS A 59 11.70 7.52 -6.45
C HIS A 59 12.70 6.74 -7.30
N LEU A 60 12.24 5.69 -7.98
CA LEU A 60 13.08 4.88 -8.87
C LEU A 60 13.53 5.66 -10.13
N MET A 61 12.68 6.54 -10.65
CA MET A 61 13.02 7.43 -11.76
C MET A 61 14.15 8.40 -11.38
N GLU A 62 14.14 8.92 -10.16
CA GLU A 62 15.17 9.82 -9.67
C GLU A 62 16.46 9.08 -9.25
N ARG A 63 16.31 7.93 -8.61
CA ARG A 63 17.42 7.05 -8.15
C ARG A 63 16.98 5.58 -8.09
N PRO A 64 17.71 4.69 -8.75
CA PRO A 64 18.95 4.90 -9.48
C PRO A 64 18.78 5.51 -10.87
N GLY A 65 17.54 5.70 -11.33
CA GLY A 65 17.20 6.06 -12.70
C GLY A 65 16.87 4.82 -13.54
N VAL A 66 16.04 5.02 -14.57
CA VAL A 66 15.51 3.92 -15.40
C VAL A 66 16.60 3.14 -16.11
N GLU A 67 17.66 3.82 -16.60
CA GLU A 67 18.73 3.18 -17.37
C GLU A 67 19.53 2.18 -16.53
N ILE A 68 19.74 2.46 -15.24
CA ILE A 68 20.42 1.53 -14.33
C ILE A 68 19.55 0.30 -14.06
N ILE A 69 18.25 0.46 -13.92
CA ILE A 69 17.31 -0.66 -13.72
C ILE A 69 17.25 -1.53 -14.98
N LYS A 70 17.17 -0.91 -16.18
CA LYS A 70 17.22 -1.63 -17.46
C LYS A 70 18.53 -2.42 -17.63
N LEU A 71 19.68 -1.81 -17.28
CA LEU A 71 20.98 -2.48 -17.35
C LEU A 71 21.04 -3.75 -16.49
N ASN A 72 20.31 -3.77 -15.37
CA ASN A 72 20.19 -4.94 -14.50
C ASN A 72 19.09 -5.93 -14.92
N GLY A 73 18.42 -5.72 -16.06
CA GLY A 73 17.37 -6.60 -16.56
C GLY A 73 16.02 -6.44 -15.85
N GLY A 74 15.73 -5.23 -15.34
CA GLY A 74 14.48 -4.91 -14.66
C GLY A 74 14.57 -4.87 -13.14
N LEU A 75 13.46 -4.47 -12.50
CA LEU A 75 13.44 -4.22 -11.06
C LEU A 75 13.56 -5.51 -10.23
N HIS A 76 13.00 -6.61 -10.70
CA HIS A 76 13.10 -7.93 -10.06
C HIS A 76 14.57 -8.36 -9.90
N ASN A 77 15.35 -8.32 -10.97
CA ASN A 77 16.77 -8.65 -10.93
C ASN A 77 17.58 -7.65 -10.11
N PHE A 78 17.27 -6.35 -10.26
CA PHE A 78 17.93 -5.28 -9.52
C PHE A 78 17.78 -5.42 -8.00
N MET A 79 16.61 -5.88 -7.55
CA MET A 79 16.30 -6.10 -6.13
C MET A 79 16.59 -7.50 -5.62
N SER A 80 16.84 -8.47 -6.51
CA SER A 80 16.84 -9.92 -6.20
C SER A 80 15.52 -10.38 -5.57
N TRP A 81 14.40 -9.92 -6.14
CA TRP A 81 13.05 -10.27 -5.71
C TRP A 81 12.30 -10.95 -6.85
N ASN A 82 11.94 -12.24 -6.68
CA ASN A 82 11.40 -13.10 -7.75
C ASN A 82 9.86 -13.26 -7.68
N LYS A 83 9.18 -12.49 -6.84
CA LYS A 83 7.72 -12.52 -6.70
C LYS A 83 7.11 -11.22 -7.24
N PRO A 84 5.77 -11.11 -7.32
CA PRO A 84 5.09 -9.94 -7.86
C PRO A 84 5.56 -8.59 -7.30
N ILE A 85 5.64 -7.60 -8.19
CA ILE A 85 5.91 -6.20 -7.86
C ILE A 85 4.79 -5.35 -8.47
N LEU A 86 4.17 -4.49 -7.63
CA LEU A 86 3.36 -3.37 -8.07
C LEU A 86 4.17 -2.08 -7.99
N THR A 87 4.07 -1.22 -8.99
CA THR A 87 4.56 0.17 -8.86
C THR A 87 3.41 1.15 -8.91
N ASP A 88 3.47 2.17 -8.02
CA ASP A 88 2.59 3.32 -8.13
C ASP A 88 2.94 4.18 -9.36
N SER A 89 2.08 5.17 -9.66
CA SER A 89 2.31 6.10 -10.79
C SER A 89 3.36 7.16 -10.52
N GLY A 90 3.65 7.46 -9.24
CA GLY A 90 4.45 8.59 -8.82
C GLY A 90 3.65 9.91 -8.64
N GLY A 91 2.38 9.95 -9.00
CA GLY A 91 1.53 11.14 -8.91
C GLY A 91 1.45 11.70 -7.48
N TYR A 92 1.19 10.85 -6.49
CA TYR A 92 1.13 11.25 -5.09
C TYR A 92 2.48 11.79 -4.58
N GLN A 93 3.62 11.20 -4.95
CA GLN A 93 4.94 11.67 -4.52
C GLN A 93 5.25 13.05 -5.10
N VAL A 94 4.88 13.31 -6.35
CA VAL A 94 4.97 14.66 -6.92
C VAL A 94 4.06 15.63 -6.15
N PHE A 95 2.85 15.19 -5.78
CA PHE A 95 1.94 15.98 -4.97
C PHE A 95 2.53 16.32 -3.59
N SER A 96 3.08 15.36 -2.87
CA SER A 96 3.50 15.50 -1.48
C SER A 96 4.92 16.06 -1.31
N LEU A 97 5.85 15.81 -2.26
CA LEU A 97 7.27 16.12 -2.11
C LEU A 97 7.73 17.31 -2.95
N ALA A 98 7.10 17.59 -4.09
CA ALA A 98 7.53 18.66 -4.96
C ALA A 98 7.05 20.03 -4.44
N LYS A 99 8.00 20.88 -4.02
CA LYS A 99 7.72 22.25 -3.54
C LYS A 99 7.11 23.15 -4.62
N LYS A 100 7.46 22.91 -5.88
CA LYS A 100 6.93 23.61 -7.05
C LYS A 100 6.51 22.58 -8.08
N ARG A 101 5.23 22.57 -8.43
CA ARG A 101 4.67 21.74 -9.49
C ARG A 101 3.69 22.54 -10.31
N LYS A 102 3.58 22.20 -11.59
CA LYS A 102 2.57 22.72 -12.50
C LYS A 102 1.88 21.53 -13.16
N ILE A 103 0.58 21.43 -12.95
CA ILE A 103 -0.27 20.39 -13.51
C ILE A 103 -0.94 20.99 -14.74
N THR A 104 -0.89 20.27 -15.85
CA THR A 104 -1.50 20.64 -17.15
C THR A 104 -2.19 19.41 -17.73
N GLU A 105 -2.88 19.55 -18.85
CA GLU A 105 -3.46 18.43 -19.59
C GLU A 105 -2.39 17.42 -20.06
N GLU A 106 -1.20 17.90 -20.40
CA GLU A 106 -0.09 17.09 -20.91
C GLU A 106 0.55 16.24 -19.81
N GLY A 107 0.56 16.71 -18.57
CA GLY A 107 1.21 16.05 -17.44
C GLY A 107 1.62 17.02 -16.33
N ILE A 108 2.58 16.59 -15.51
CA ILE A 108 3.05 17.30 -14.33
C ILE A 108 4.50 17.75 -14.55
N GLU A 109 4.74 19.07 -14.54
CA GLU A 109 6.09 19.66 -14.43
C GLU A 109 6.41 19.90 -12.95
N PHE A 110 7.57 19.48 -12.51
CA PHE A 110 7.98 19.62 -11.11
C PHE A 110 9.50 19.69 -10.98
N ASN A 111 9.95 20.12 -9.79
CA ASN A 111 11.38 20.13 -9.49
C ASN A 111 11.74 18.91 -8.64
N SER A 112 12.79 18.19 -9.03
CA SER A 112 13.38 17.10 -8.25
C SER A 112 13.68 17.55 -6.82
N ALA A 113 13.23 16.74 -5.86
CA ALA A 113 13.53 16.96 -4.45
C ALA A 113 15.03 16.70 -4.13
N LEU A 114 15.75 15.98 -5.01
CA LEU A 114 17.14 15.58 -4.79
C LEU A 114 18.15 16.63 -5.26
N ASN A 115 17.92 17.22 -6.44
CA ASN A 115 18.89 18.09 -7.10
C ASN A 115 18.31 19.39 -7.67
N GLY A 116 16.98 19.60 -7.55
CA GLY A 116 16.29 20.77 -8.03
C GLY A 116 16.05 20.83 -9.54
N ASN A 117 16.49 19.84 -10.30
CA ASN A 117 16.29 19.79 -11.76
C ASN A 117 14.79 19.76 -12.11
N LYS A 118 14.44 20.41 -13.22
CA LYS A 118 13.09 20.33 -13.77
C LYS A 118 12.86 18.96 -14.38
N LEU A 119 11.77 18.32 -13.98
CA LEU A 119 11.29 17.04 -14.48
C LEU A 119 9.88 17.19 -15.02
N PHE A 120 9.51 16.31 -15.94
CA PHE A 120 8.18 16.23 -16.49
C PHE A 120 7.70 14.78 -16.50
N LEU A 121 6.50 14.54 -16.01
CA LEU A 121 5.85 13.24 -15.97
C LEU A 121 4.50 13.34 -16.69
N SER A 122 4.37 12.69 -17.83
CA SER A 122 3.10 12.50 -18.54
C SER A 122 2.56 11.08 -18.31
N PRO A 123 1.27 10.81 -18.63
CA PRO A 123 0.74 9.45 -18.62
C PRO A 123 1.60 8.47 -19.41
N GLU A 124 2.01 8.83 -20.63
CA GLU A 124 2.84 8.00 -21.50
C GLU A 124 4.22 7.72 -20.88
N LYS A 125 4.86 8.76 -20.33
CA LYS A 125 6.14 8.62 -19.63
C LYS A 125 6.03 7.73 -18.41
N CYS A 126 4.94 7.85 -17.65
CA CYS A 126 4.67 7.00 -16.49
C CYS A 126 4.57 5.53 -16.91
N MET A 127 3.88 5.24 -18.00
CA MET A 127 3.78 3.88 -18.55
C MET A 127 5.13 3.35 -19.02
N ASP A 128 5.90 4.16 -19.77
CA ASP A 128 7.24 3.78 -20.25
C ASP A 128 8.19 3.43 -19.11
N LEU A 129 8.16 4.20 -18.00
CA LEU A 129 8.96 3.92 -16.81
C LEU A 129 8.57 2.57 -16.18
N GLN A 130 7.29 2.34 -15.91
CA GLN A 130 6.82 1.12 -15.26
C GLN A 130 7.04 -0.13 -16.13
N LEU A 131 6.83 -0.02 -17.44
CA LEU A 131 7.17 -1.08 -18.40
C LEU A 131 8.68 -1.36 -18.43
N SER A 132 9.50 -0.31 -18.35
CA SER A 132 10.96 -0.43 -18.30
C SER A 132 11.47 -1.07 -17.01
N TYR A 133 10.73 -0.93 -15.91
CA TYR A 133 11.02 -1.63 -14.65
C TYR A 133 10.66 -3.12 -14.73
N GLY A 134 9.80 -3.54 -15.66
CA GLY A 134 9.36 -4.92 -15.80
C GLY A 134 8.47 -5.39 -14.65
N VAL A 135 7.60 -4.52 -14.14
CA VAL A 135 6.71 -4.81 -13.01
C VAL A 135 5.50 -5.63 -13.43
N ASP A 136 4.88 -6.33 -12.48
CA ASP A 136 3.68 -7.14 -12.73
C ASP A 136 2.41 -6.31 -12.79
N ILE A 137 2.32 -5.28 -11.94
CA ILE A 137 1.16 -4.39 -11.86
C ILE A 137 1.65 -2.94 -11.92
N ALA A 138 1.18 -2.22 -12.92
CA ALA A 138 1.39 -0.79 -13.10
C ALA A 138 0.12 0.00 -12.74
N MET A 139 0.29 1.22 -12.24
CA MET A 139 -0.81 2.14 -11.96
C MET A 139 -0.88 3.25 -12.99
N VAL A 140 -2.09 3.65 -13.39
CA VAL A 140 -2.26 4.85 -14.23
C VAL A 140 -1.75 6.10 -13.52
N LEU A 141 -1.30 7.12 -14.29
CA LEU A 141 -1.02 8.43 -13.69
C LEU A 141 -2.34 9.12 -13.33
N ASP A 142 -2.41 9.64 -12.12
CA ASP A 142 -3.56 10.34 -11.57
C ASP A 142 -3.16 11.66 -10.91
N GLU A 143 -4.12 12.55 -10.75
CA GLU A 143 -4.00 13.75 -9.95
C GLU A 143 -4.62 13.51 -8.57
N CYS A 144 -3.78 13.52 -7.53
CA CYS A 144 -4.25 13.45 -6.15
C CYS A 144 -4.85 14.79 -5.74
N THR A 145 -6.16 14.81 -5.51
CA THR A 145 -6.87 16.00 -5.01
C THR A 145 -6.46 16.29 -3.58
N PRO A 146 -6.11 17.56 -3.21
CA PRO A 146 -5.82 17.91 -1.82
C PRO A 146 -7.08 17.79 -0.95
N TYR A 147 -6.91 17.59 0.35
CA TYR A 147 -7.99 17.66 1.32
C TYR A 147 -7.75 18.84 2.30
N PRO A 148 -8.79 19.63 2.64
CA PRO A 148 -10.12 19.66 2.01
C PRO A 148 -10.10 20.26 0.61
N ALA A 149 -11.08 19.89 -0.22
CA ALA A 149 -11.31 20.50 -1.53
C ALA A 149 -12.81 20.69 -1.77
N GLU A 150 -13.17 21.79 -2.42
CA GLU A 150 -14.53 22.01 -2.88
C GLU A 150 -14.88 21.01 -4.01
N VAL A 151 -16.20 20.76 -4.20
CA VAL A 151 -16.67 19.74 -5.14
C VAL A 151 -16.20 20.02 -6.58
N GLU A 152 -16.20 21.27 -7.01
CA GLU A 152 -15.76 21.67 -8.35
C GLU A 152 -14.26 21.43 -8.57
N VAL A 153 -13.45 21.56 -7.52
CA VAL A 153 -12.00 21.26 -7.56
C VAL A 153 -11.80 19.75 -7.67
N ALA A 154 -12.53 18.99 -6.86
CA ALA A 154 -12.48 17.52 -6.89
C ALA A 154 -12.95 16.96 -8.24
N GLU A 155 -14.03 17.51 -8.81
CA GLU A 155 -14.55 17.13 -10.13
C GLU A 155 -13.55 17.42 -11.25
N LYS A 156 -12.93 18.60 -11.24
CA LYS A 156 -11.92 18.98 -12.23
C LYS A 156 -10.70 18.05 -12.18
N SER A 157 -10.21 17.75 -11.00
CA SER A 157 -9.09 16.85 -10.76
C SER A 157 -9.44 15.40 -11.20
N MET A 158 -10.63 14.92 -10.83
CA MET A 158 -11.14 13.62 -11.25
C MET A 158 -11.20 13.51 -12.79
N ASN A 159 -11.77 14.51 -13.45
CA ASN A 159 -11.89 14.53 -14.91
C ASN A 159 -10.53 14.57 -15.62
N LEU A 160 -9.52 15.26 -15.06
CA LEU A 160 -8.15 15.20 -15.56
C LEU A 160 -7.56 13.80 -15.39
N SER A 161 -7.74 13.18 -14.22
CA SER A 161 -7.29 11.82 -13.96
C SER A 161 -7.91 10.79 -14.91
N LEU A 162 -9.19 10.95 -15.27
CA LEU A 162 -9.86 10.10 -16.26
C LEU A 162 -9.26 10.23 -17.66
N ARG A 163 -8.97 11.45 -18.13
CA ARG A 163 -8.28 11.65 -19.42
C ARG A 163 -6.87 11.07 -19.41
N TRP A 164 -6.14 11.21 -18.29
CA TRP A 164 -4.83 10.60 -18.11
C TRP A 164 -4.91 9.07 -18.02
N ALA A 165 -5.96 8.52 -17.42
CA ALA A 165 -6.20 7.07 -17.39
C ALA A 165 -6.38 6.50 -18.80
N GLN A 166 -7.15 7.18 -19.67
CA GLN A 166 -7.29 6.79 -21.08
C GLN A 166 -5.93 6.82 -21.81
N ARG A 167 -5.17 7.92 -21.67
CA ARG A 167 -3.84 8.05 -22.27
C ARG A 167 -2.85 7.00 -21.75
N SER A 168 -2.92 6.69 -20.43
CA SER A 168 -2.13 5.61 -19.85
C SER A 168 -2.49 4.27 -20.47
N ARG A 169 -3.79 3.97 -20.63
CA ARG A 169 -4.26 2.74 -21.30
C ARG A 169 -3.77 2.64 -22.74
N ASP A 170 -3.86 3.73 -23.48
CA ASP A 170 -3.43 3.78 -24.89
C ASP A 170 -1.92 3.57 -25.05
N ALA A 171 -1.12 4.07 -24.11
CA ALA A 171 0.32 3.93 -24.08
C ALA A 171 0.82 2.59 -23.52
N PHE A 172 0.04 1.95 -22.66
CA PHE A 172 0.43 0.70 -22.00
C PHE A 172 0.32 -0.48 -22.96
N LYS A 173 1.47 -1.04 -23.36
CA LYS A 173 1.55 -2.20 -24.26
C LYS A 173 2.36 -3.31 -23.58
N SER A 174 1.69 -4.22 -22.91
CA SER A 174 2.29 -5.38 -22.24
C SER A 174 1.35 -6.57 -22.27
N GLU A 175 1.91 -7.76 -22.48
CA GLU A 175 1.23 -9.04 -22.32
C GLU A 175 1.50 -9.66 -20.95
N ASN A 176 2.55 -9.18 -20.26
CA ASN A 176 3.04 -9.76 -19.00
C ASN A 176 2.72 -8.92 -17.77
N SER A 177 2.25 -7.69 -17.95
CA SER A 177 1.93 -6.77 -16.86
C SER A 177 0.47 -6.35 -16.94
N SER A 178 -0.14 -6.11 -15.80
CA SER A 178 -1.49 -5.59 -15.65
C SER A 178 -1.46 -4.08 -15.39
N LEU A 179 -2.47 -3.35 -15.89
CA LEU A 179 -2.64 -1.93 -15.63
C LEU A 179 -3.88 -1.71 -14.76
N PHE A 180 -3.73 -1.00 -13.65
CA PHE A 180 -4.85 -0.68 -12.75
C PHE A 180 -5.29 0.78 -12.91
N GLY A 181 -6.60 0.97 -13.02
CA GLY A 181 -7.24 2.29 -12.99
C GLY A 181 -7.36 2.81 -11.57
N ILE A 182 -7.35 4.14 -11.40
CA ILE A 182 -7.46 4.79 -10.08
C ILE A 182 -8.72 5.64 -10.02
N ILE A 183 -9.63 5.30 -9.12
CA ILE A 183 -10.87 6.02 -8.85
C ILE A 183 -10.52 7.26 -8.02
N GLN A 184 -10.81 8.45 -8.54
CA GLN A 184 -10.68 9.73 -7.87
C GLN A 184 -12.07 10.34 -7.60
N GLY A 185 -12.16 11.50 -6.92
CA GLY A 185 -13.43 12.18 -6.61
C GLY A 185 -13.50 12.72 -5.18
N GLY A 186 -12.35 12.79 -4.47
CA GLY A 186 -12.29 13.29 -3.09
C GLY A 186 -13.21 12.49 -2.16
N VAL A 187 -13.95 13.20 -1.30
CA VAL A 187 -14.94 12.61 -0.37
C VAL A 187 -16.39 12.67 -0.92
N TYR A 188 -16.55 12.90 -2.22
CA TYR A 188 -17.85 13.06 -2.88
C TYR A 188 -18.28 11.76 -3.56
N LYS A 189 -19.33 11.12 -3.05
CA LYS A 189 -19.82 9.81 -3.51
C LYS A 189 -20.20 9.82 -5.00
N GLU A 190 -20.88 10.86 -5.44
CA GLU A 190 -21.34 11.02 -6.83
C GLU A 190 -20.14 11.11 -7.80
N LEU A 191 -19.07 11.80 -7.41
CA LEU A 191 -17.86 11.87 -8.22
C LEU A 191 -17.12 10.52 -8.25
N ARG A 192 -17.07 9.81 -7.12
CA ARG A 192 -16.48 8.46 -7.05
C ARG A 192 -17.19 7.47 -7.97
N GLU A 193 -18.53 7.50 -7.99
CA GLU A 193 -19.34 6.67 -8.88
C GLU A 193 -19.08 7.02 -10.35
N GLN A 194 -19.11 8.32 -10.71
CA GLN A 194 -18.79 8.78 -12.06
C GLN A 194 -17.39 8.35 -12.50
N SER A 195 -16.41 8.47 -11.61
CA SER A 195 -15.04 8.04 -11.86
C SER A 195 -14.95 6.54 -12.14
N LEU A 196 -15.60 5.71 -11.31
CA LEU A 196 -15.64 4.27 -11.49
C LEU A 196 -16.28 3.88 -12.83
N GLU A 197 -17.44 4.44 -13.15
CA GLU A 197 -18.14 4.11 -14.40
C GLU A 197 -17.31 4.50 -15.63
N ALA A 198 -16.65 5.65 -15.63
CA ALA A 198 -15.76 6.05 -16.70
C ALA A 198 -14.56 5.10 -16.84
N LEU A 199 -13.94 4.69 -15.73
CA LEU A 199 -12.81 3.75 -15.75
C LEU A 199 -13.24 2.34 -16.21
N LYS A 200 -14.44 1.89 -15.88
CA LYS A 200 -14.99 0.62 -16.39
C LYS A 200 -15.11 0.61 -17.92
N ASN A 201 -15.46 1.74 -18.53
CA ASN A 201 -15.53 1.87 -19.99
C ASN A 201 -14.14 1.86 -20.68
N ILE A 202 -13.08 2.23 -19.96
CA ILE A 202 -11.68 2.17 -20.45
C ILE A 202 -11.15 0.72 -20.38
N GLU A 203 -11.64 -0.06 -19.42
CA GLU A 203 -11.27 -1.45 -19.14
C GLU A 203 -9.85 -1.61 -18.59
N PHE A 204 -9.77 -1.91 -17.30
CA PHE A 204 -8.51 -2.21 -16.59
C PHE A 204 -8.51 -3.62 -16.01
N GLU A 205 -7.32 -4.17 -15.77
CA GLU A 205 -7.12 -5.48 -15.15
C GLU A 205 -7.39 -5.46 -13.63
N GLY A 206 -7.45 -4.26 -13.02
CA GLY A 206 -7.82 -4.01 -11.64
C GLY A 206 -8.15 -2.55 -11.39
N TYR A 207 -8.71 -2.26 -10.24
CA TYR A 207 -9.15 -0.91 -9.88
C TYR A 207 -8.66 -0.54 -8.49
N ALA A 208 -8.20 0.70 -8.34
CA ALA A 208 -7.77 1.24 -7.06
C ALA A 208 -8.64 2.41 -6.61
N ILE A 209 -8.82 2.55 -5.30
CA ILE A 209 -9.41 3.71 -4.65
C ILE A 209 -8.24 4.62 -4.25
N GLY A 210 -8.05 5.72 -4.98
CA GLY A 210 -7.01 6.72 -4.70
C GLY A 210 -7.56 7.99 -4.05
N GLY A 211 -6.67 8.93 -3.71
CA GLY A 211 -7.02 10.24 -3.14
C GLY A 211 -7.72 10.16 -1.79
N LEU A 212 -7.47 9.11 -1.02
CA LEU A 212 -7.79 8.95 0.40
C LEU A 212 -6.49 8.81 1.19
N SER A 213 -6.56 8.94 2.52
CA SER A 213 -5.38 9.00 3.41
C SER A 213 -4.47 10.20 3.10
N VAL A 214 -5.09 11.33 2.76
CA VAL A 214 -4.41 12.60 2.41
C VAL A 214 -4.72 13.73 3.41
N GLY A 215 -5.31 13.39 4.56
CA GLY A 215 -5.62 14.31 5.67
C GLY A 215 -7.10 14.42 6.04
N GLU A 216 -7.97 13.65 5.37
CA GLU A 216 -9.39 13.54 5.72
C GLU A 216 -9.58 12.80 7.06
N PRO A 217 -10.72 13.07 7.77
CA PRO A 217 -11.12 12.29 8.92
C PRO A 217 -11.27 10.80 8.57
N LYS A 218 -10.97 9.91 9.52
CA LYS A 218 -11.13 8.46 9.33
C LYS A 218 -12.57 8.06 8.95
N GLU A 219 -13.55 8.79 9.44
CA GLU A 219 -14.94 8.58 9.09
C GLU A 219 -15.20 8.78 7.60
N ASP A 220 -14.64 9.82 6.99
CA ASP A 220 -14.77 10.09 5.55
C ASP A 220 -14.09 8.99 4.72
N LEU A 221 -12.88 8.57 5.12
CA LEU A 221 -12.18 7.45 4.49
C LEU A 221 -13.05 6.19 4.52
N GLN A 222 -13.60 5.83 5.67
CA GLN A 222 -14.46 4.65 5.83
C GLN A 222 -15.76 4.79 5.02
N ASN A 223 -16.44 5.95 5.09
CA ASN A 223 -17.69 6.18 4.37
C ASN A 223 -17.52 6.07 2.86
N ILE A 224 -16.42 6.59 2.31
CA ILE A 224 -16.13 6.48 0.87
C ILE A 224 -15.73 5.05 0.52
N THR A 225 -14.89 4.38 1.30
CA THR A 225 -14.49 3.01 1.05
C THR A 225 -15.72 2.08 1.07
N ASN A 226 -16.56 2.17 2.09
CA ASN A 226 -17.80 1.39 2.22
C ASN A 226 -18.78 1.62 1.07
N PHE A 227 -18.79 2.84 0.51
CA PHE A 227 -19.66 3.19 -0.60
C PHE A 227 -19.14 2.61 -1.92
N ILE A 228 -17.86 2.84 -2.24
CA ILE A 228 -17.35 2.57 -3.60
C ILE A 228 -16.83 1.14 -3.79
N ALA A 229 -16.27 0.49 -2.75
CA ALA A 229 -15.66 -0.82 -2.90
C ALA A 229 -16.66 -1.89 -3.37
N PRO A 230 -17.91 -1.98 -2.86
CA PRO A 230 -18.88 -2.95 -3.33
C PRO A 230 -19.33 -2.74 -4.80
N MET A 231 -19.22 -1.50 -5.32
CA MET A 231 -19.61 -1.16 -6.69
C MET A 231 -18.55 -1.54 -7.74
N MET A 232 -17.31 -1.80 -7.29
CA MET A 232 -16.20 -2.18 -8.16
C MET A 232 -16.41 -3.59 -8.72
N PRO A 233 -15.91 -3.90 -9.95
CA PRO A 233 -16.13 -5.19 -10.60
C PRO A 233 -15.76 -6.40 -9.73
N ASP A 234 -16.58 -7.46 -9.77
CA ASP A 234 -16.37 -8.67 -8.96
C ASP A 234 -15.25 -9.56 -9.50
N ASP A 235 -14.97 -9.48 -10.79
CA ASP A 235 -13.94 -10.27 -11.48
C ASP A 235 -12.57 -9.58 -11.52
N LYS A 236 -12.42 -8.45 -10.82
CA LYS A 236 -11.18 -7.65 -10.76
C LYS A 236 -10.73 -7.46 -9.32
N PRO A 237 -9.40 -7.36 -9.07
CA PRO A 237 -8.89 -6.99 -7.75
C PRO A 237 -9.20 -5.52 -7.43
N ARG A 238 -9.47 -5.26 -6.15
CA ARG A 238 -9.83 -3.95 -5.59
C ARG A 238 -8.74 -3.49 -4.62
N TYR A 239 -8.10 -2.38 -4.91
CA TYR A 239 -6.96 -1.88 -4.16
C TYR A 239 -7.27 -0.55 -3.47
N LEU A 240 -7.06 -0.45 -2.16
CA LEU A 240 -7.14 0.81 -1.39
C LEU A 240 -5.73 1.32 -1.14
N MET A 241 -5.37 2.44 -1.81
CA MET A 241 -4.01 2.96 -1.84
C MET A 241 -3.62 3.69 -0.55
N GLY A 242 -2.42 3.42 -0.04
CA GLY A 242 -1.82 4.15 1.08
C GLY A 242 -2.44 3.88 2.45
N VAL A 243 -3.35 2.93 2.57
CA VAL A 243 -4.07 2.59 3.81
C VAL A 243 -3.57 1.25 4.35
N GLY A 244 -3.31 1.07 5.62
CA GLY A 244 -3.27 2.03 6.71
C GLY A 244 -2.97 1.34 8.02
N THR A 245 -3.63 1.76 9.08
CA THR A 245 -3.53 1.06 10.37
C THR A 245 -4.19 -0.31 10.30
N PRO A 246 -3.84 -1.26 11.19
CA PRO A 246 -4.48 -2.58 11.20
C PRO A 246 -6.02 -2.52 11.25
N LEU A 247 -6.58 -1.58 12.00
CA LEU A 247 -8.03 -1.43 12.10
C LEU A 247 -8.65 -0.91 10.79
N ASP A 248 -8.00 0.07 10.14
CA ASP A 248 -8.48 0.60 8.85
C ASP A 248 -8.49 -0.50 7.78
N ILE A 249 -7.48 -1.37 7.79
CA ILE A 249 -7.40 -2.52 6.88
C ILE A 249 -8.54 -3.52 7.15
N VAL A 250 -8.77 -3.89 8.42
CA VAL A 250 -9.85 -4.82 8.79
C VAL A 250 -11.21 -4.30 8.31
N LYS A 251 -11.49 -3.01 8.51
CA LYS A 251 -12.73 -2.37 8.04
C LYS A 251 -12.84 -2.31 6.52
N ALA A 252 -11.76 -2.01 5.84
CA ALA A 252 -11.77 -1.98 4.38
C ALA A 252 -11.93 -3.38 3.75
N VAL A 253 -11.37 -4.43 4.37
CA VAL A 253 -11.62 -5.82 3.95
C VAL A 253 -13.09 -6.19 4.12
N GLU A 254 -13.72 -5.80 5.24
CA GLU A 254 -15.16 -5.98 5.47
C GLU A 254 -16.01 -5.36 4.35
N SER A 255 -15.54 -4.24 3.77
CA SER A 255 -16.18 -3.54 2.64
C SER A 255 -15.84 -4.12 1.26
N GLY A 256 -15.00 -5.15 1.17
CA GLY A 256 -14.68 -5.84 -0.07
C GLY A 256 -13.40 -5.39 -0.77
N VAL A 257 -12.47 -4.74 -0.05
CA VAL A 257 -11.13 -4.40 -0.57
C VAL A 257 -10.21 -5.60 -0.49
N ASP A 258 -9.40 -5.80 -1.54
CA ASP A 258 -8.51 -6.96 -1.71
C ASP A 258 -7.03 -6.65 -1.45
N MET A 259 -6.56 -5.42 -1.70
CA MET A 259 -5.14 -5.08 -1.69
C MET A 259 -4.88 -3.79 -0.93
N PHE A 260 -3.74 -3.76 -0.23
CA PHE A 260 -3.34 -2.64 0.62
C PHE A 260 -1.83 -2.42 0.53
N ASP A 261 -1.41 -1.16 0.64
CA ASP A 261 -0.03 -0.77 0.93
C ASP A 261 -0.01 0.31 1.99
N CYS A 262 1.02 0.34 2.78
CA CYS A 262 1.31 1.48 3.64
C CYS A 262 2.76 1.44 4.14
N VAL A 263 3.34 2.62 4.37
CA VAL A 263 4.67 2.75 4.99
C VAL A 263 4.64 2.56 6.50
N ILE A 264 3.45 2.54 7.11
CA ILE A 264 3.25 2.49 8.57
C ILE A 264 4.03 1.36 9.23
N PRO A 265 3.93 0.07 8.84
CA PRO A 265 4.60 -1.00 9.58
C PRO A 265 6.10 -0.78 9.67
N THR A 266 6.76 -0.39 8.58
CA THR A 266 8.20 -0.16 8.57
C THR A 266 8.60 1.18 9.19
N ARG A 267 7.78 2.24 9.04
CA ARG A 267 8.00 3.55 9.66
C ARG A 267 7.86 3.45 11.18
N HIS A 268 6.78 2.85 11.65
CA HIS A 268 6.51 2.66 13.08
C HIS A 268 7.56 1.76 13.74
N ALA A 269 7.98 0.68 13.10
CA ALA A 269 9.08 -0.14 13.58
C ALA A 269 10.33 0.69 13.90
N ARG A 270 10.80 1.52 12.96
CA ARG A 270 11.97 2.38 13.15
C ARG A 270 11.76 3.50 14.18
N ASN A 271 10.52 3.76 14.57
CA ASN A 271 10.14 4.73 15.60
C ASN A 271 9.79 4.08 16.95
N GLY A 272 9.94 2.75 17.06
CA GLY A 272 9.69 2.02 18.29
C GLY A 272 8.23 1.76 18.62
N TYR A 273 7.32 1.82 17.62
CA TYR A 273 5.92 1.44 17.73
C TYR A 273 5.71 0.07 17.09
N LEU A 274 5.32 -0.91 17.90
CA LEU A 274 5.27 -2.31 17.50
C LEU A 274 3.86 -2.86 17.69
N TYR A 275 3.31 -3.46 16.65
CA TYR A 275 1.96 -4.00 16.62
C TYR A 275 1.94 -5.41 17.22
N THR A 276 1.08 -5.66 18.19
CA THR A 276 0.95 -6.96 18.85
C THR A 276 -0.48 -7.43 18.88
N SER A 277 -0.71 -8.68 19.22
CA SER A 277 -2.05 -9.24 19.40
C SER A 277 -2.86 -8.56 20.53
N ASP A 278 -2.20 -7.81 21.39
CA ASP A 278 -2.81 -7.11 22.53
C ASP A 278 -2.81 -5.57 22.32
N GLY A 279 -2.54 -5.10 21.08
CA GLY A 279 -2.45 -3.68 20.73
C GLY A 279 -1.03 -3.22 20.44
N VAL A 280 -0.74 -1.92 20.63
CA VAL A 280 0.55 -1.33 20.27
C VAL A 280 1.48 -1.23 21.46
N VAL A 281 2.70 -1.72 21.29
CA VAL A 281 3.80 -1.60 22.26
C VAL A 281 4.74 -0.47 21.83
N LYS A 282 4.91 0.55 22.69
CA LYS A 282 5.95 1.58 22.55
C LYS A 282 7.24 1.09 23.22
N ILE A 283 8.11 0.43 22.45
CA ILE A 283 9.30 -0.25 22.99
C ILE A 283 10.27 0.71 23.69
N ARG A 284 10.18 2.01 23.41
CA ARG A 284 10.98 3.08 24.06
C ARG A 284 10.62 3.34 25.51
N ASN A 285 9.45 2.88 25.96
CA ASN A 285 8.99 3.10 27.33
C ASN A 285 9.88 2.30 28.32
N SER A 286 10.21 2.92 29.46
CA SER A 286 11.10 2.36 30.48
C SER A 286 10.61 1.04 31.10
N ILE A 287 9.31 0.78 31.04
CA ILE A 287 8.70 -0.49 31.50
C ILE A 287 9.25 -1.73 30.76
N HIS A 288 9.86 -1.53 29.57
CA HIS A 288 10.45 -2.61 28.78
C HIS A 288 11.95 -2.84 29.07
N LYS A 289 12.59 -1.97 29.88
CA LYS A 289 14.03 -1.99 30.10
C LYS A 289 14.56 -3.32 30.65
N ASP A 290 13.80 -3.97 31.51
CA ASP A 290 14.15 -5.22 32.20
C ASP A 290 13.17 -6.37 31.91
N SER A 291 12.27 -6.18 30.96
CA SER A 291 11.28 -7.19 30.58
C SER A 291 11.90 -8.34 29.79
N MET A 292 11.92 -9.51 30.37
CA MET A 292 12.39 -10.76 29.72
C MET A 292 11.35 -11.39 28.82
N GLU A 293 10.13 -10.83 28.77
CA GLU A 293 9.06 -11.35 27.89
C GLU A 293 9.38 -11.10 26.43
N LYS A 294 8.87 -11.98 25.56
CA LYS A 294 8.85 -11.74 24.11
C LYS A 294 7.88 -10.60 23.78
N LEU A 295 8.09 -9.97 22.62
CA LEU A 295 7.32 -8.80 22.22
C LEU A 295 5.81 -9.10 22.13
N ASP A 296 5.42 -10.18 21.48
CA ASP A 296 4.04 -10.65 21.35
C ASP A 296 3.97 -12.15 21.65
N LYS A 297 3.12 -12.53 22.60
CA LYS A 297 2.98 -13.93 23.07
C LYS A 297 2.38 -14.85 22.01
N LYS A 298 1.56 -14.31 21.10
CA LYS A 298 0.91 -15.06 20.01
C LYS A 298 1.71 -15.05 18.71
N CYS A 299 2.84 -14.32 18.64
CA CYS A 299 3.65 -14.17 17.43
C CYS A 299 4.83 -15.14 17.39
N ASP A 300 5.01 -15.77 16.23
CA ASP A 300 6.07 -16.73 15.95
C ASP A 300 7.16 -16.22 15.00
N CYS A 301 7.20 -14.91 14.74
CA CYS A 301 8.24 -14.32 13.90
C CYS A 301 9.63 -14.47 14.54
N TYR A 302 10.68 -14.31 13.71
CA TYR A 302 12.09 -14.41 14.15
C TYR A 302 12.37 -13.54 15.39
N THR A 303 11.86 -12.32 15.42
CA THR A 303 12.06 -11.39 16.55
C THR A 303 11.44 -11.93 17.84
N CYS A 304 10.18 -12.36 17.82
CA CYS A 304 9.49 -12.86 19.00
C CYS A 304 10.03 -14.19 19.52
N LYS A 305 10.59 -15.04 18.63
CA LYS A 305 11.20 -16.32 19.04
C LYS A 305 12.53 -16.15 19.74
N ASN A 306 13.31 -15.13 19.40
CA ASN A 306 14.71 -15.07 19.79
C ASN A 306 15.06 -13.93 20.75
N PHE A 307 14.22 -12.87 20.87
CA PHE A 307 14.59 -11.66 21.58
C PHE A 307 13.52 -11.21 22.57
N SER A 308 13.98 -10.74 23.74
CA SER A 308 13.13 -10.14 24.77
C SER A 308 12.80 -8.67 24.47
N ARG A 309 11.77 -8.14 25.13
CA ARG A 309 11.46 -6.70 25.08
C ARG A 309 12.62 -5.86 25.60
N SER A 310 13.35 -6.32 26.62
CA SER A 310 14.50 -5.59 27.16
C SER A 310 15.61 -5.42 26.12
N TYR A 311 15.90 -6.44 25.32
CA TYR A 311 16.89 -6.36 24.25
C TYR A 311 16.44 -5.41 23.14
N LEU A 312 15.18 -5.52 22.69
CA LEU A 312 14.60 -4.61 21.68
C LEU A 312 14.60 -3.15 22.19
N HIS A 313 14.25 -2.92 23.46
CA HIS A 313 14.33 -1.61 24.09
C HIS A 313 15.78 -1.07 24.09
N HIS A 314 16.76 -1.89 24.44
CA HIS A 314 18.17 -1.52 24.39
C HIS A 314 18.60 -1.10 22.99
N LEU A 315 18.33 -1.93 21.96
CA LEU A 315 18.70 -1.66 20.58
C LEU A 315 18.04 -0.36 20.05
N ASP A 316 16.77 -0.11 20.39
CA ASP A 316 16.07 1.12 19.99
C ASP A 316 16.67 2.36 20.67
N LYS A 317 17.00 2.28 21.97
CA LYS A 317 17.62 3.38 22.73
C LYS A 317 19.02 3.72 22.24
N THR A 318 19.80 2.72 21.85
CA THR A 318 21.15 2.89 21.30
C THR A 318 21.14 3.18 19.79
N LYS A 319 19.97 3.17 19.14
CA LYS A 319 19.80 3.38 17.70
C LYS A 319 20.58 2.39 16.84
N GLU A 320 20.72 1.14 17.32
CA GLU A 320 21.35 0.08 16.56
C GLU A 320 20.50 -0.31 15.35
N MET A 321 21.15 -0.49 14.19
CA MET A 321 20.47 -0.90 12.95
C MET A 321 19.73 -2.22 13.09
N LEU A 322 20.30 -3.15 13.87
CA LEU A 322 19.65 -4.45 14.18
C LEU A 322 18.28 -4.24 14.85
N GLY A 323 18.13 -3.22 15.71
CA GLY A 323 16.85 -2.87 16.32
C GLY A 323 15.79 -2.55 15.27
N SER A 324 16.14 -1.71 14.30
CA SER A 324 15.23 -1.39 13.18
C SER A 324 14.87 -2.63 12.35
N THR A 325 15.83 -3.53 12.11
CA THR A 325 15.61 -4.79 11.39
C THR A 325 14.65 -5.70 12.14
N LEU A 326 14.92 -5.99 13.41
CA LEU A 326 14.11 -6.90 14.22
C LEU A 326 12.67 -6.38 14.40
N GLN A 327 12.53 -5.09 14.66
CA GLN A 327 11.23 -4.44 14.81
C GLN A 327 10.44 -4.42 13.49
N THR A 328 11.11 -4.22 12.35
CA THR A 328 10.48 -4.28 11.03
C THR A 328 10.02 -5.69 10.68
N ILE A 329 10.84 -6.71 10.95
CA ILE A 329 10.46 -8.12 10.80
C ILE A 329 9.17 -8.40 11.56
N HIS A 330 9.09 -7.95 12.82
CA HIS A 330 7.91 -8.16 13.64
C HIS A 330 6.66 -7.47 13.08
N ASN A 331 6.75 -6.16 12.78
CA ASN A 331 5.60 -5.41 12.29
C ASN A 331 5.10 -5.93 10.93
N LEU A 332 5.99 -6.26 10.01
CA LEU A 332 5.60 -6.86 8.73
C LEU A 332 4.96 -8.25 8.93
N SER A 333 5.54 -9.08 9.82
CA SER A 333 4.95 -10.38 10.17
C SER A 333 3.54 -10.21 10.75
N PHE A 334 3.31 -9.19 11.58
CA PHE A 334 1.98 -8.89 12.12
C PHE A 334 0.99 -8.58 10.99
N TYR A 335 1.33 -7.67 10.07
CA TYR A 335 0.45 -7.31 8.95
C TYR A 335 0.17 -8.49 8.01
N LEU A 336 1.18 -9.27 7.66
CA LEU A 336 1.01 -10.45 6.79
C LEU A 336 0.18 -11.56 7.47
N ASN A 337 0.35 -11.74 8.78
CA ASN A 337 -0.49 -12.65 9.58
C ASN A 337 -1.94 -12.14 9.69
N LEU A 338 -2.14 -10.83 9.82
CA LEU A 338 -3.48 -10.22 9.79
C LEU A 338 -4.18 -10.57 8.47
N MET A 339 -3.49 -10.40 7.32
CA MET A 339 -4.06 -10.81 6.02
C MET A 339 -4.43 -12.28 5.97
N ARG A 340 -3.55 -13.16 6.49
CA ARG A 340 -3.84 -14.60 6.55
C ARG A 340 -5.07 -14.91 7.40
N ASN A 341 -5.21 -14.27 8.55
CA ASN A 341 -6.35 -14.48 9.45
C ASN A 341 -7.64 -13.96 8.83
N LEU A 342 -7.61 -12.81 8.15
CA LEU A 342 -8.75 -12.28 7.40
C LEU A 342 -9.18 -13.25 6.28
N ARG A 343 -8.23 -13.78 5.50
CA ARG A 343 -8.54 -14.80 4.49
C ARG A 343 -9.23 -16.03 5.09
N LEU A 344 -8.70 -16.53 6.20
CA LEU A 344 -9.27 -17.69 6.90
C LEU A 344 -10.67 -17.40 7.41
N SER A 345 -10.90 -16.23 8.04
CA SER A 345 -12.22 -15.87 8.56
C SER A 345 -13.26 -15.69 7.45
N ILE A 346 -12.87 -15.18 6.28
CA ILE A 346 -13.76 -15.13 5.10
C ILE A 346 -14.09 -16.54 4.61
N GLU A 347 -13.10 -17.42 4.47
CA GLU A 347 -13.29 -18.80 4.01
C GLU A 347 -14.20 -19.61 4.96
N THR A 348 -14.17 -19.32 6.24
CA THR A 348 -14.95 -20.04 7.26
C THR A 348 -16.27 -19.35 7.64
N GLY A 349 -16.61 -18.19 7.05
CA GLY A 349 -17.82 -17.43 7.36
C GLY A 349 -17.83 -16.85 8.78
N THR A 350 -16.67 -16.52 9.33
CA THR A 350 -16.50 -16.01 10.72
C THR A 350 -15.98 -14.57 10.78
N LEU A 351 -15.98 -13.86 9.64
CA LEU A 351 -15.39 -12.52 9.54
C LEU A 351 -16.00 -11.53 10.54
N GLN A 352 -17.31 -11.51 10.71
CA GLN A 352 -17.97 -10.57 11.63
C GLN A 352 -17.51 -10.77 13.10
N SER A 353 -17.32 -12.02 13.50
CA SER A 353 -16.78 -12.33 14.84
C SER A 353 -15.34 -11.89 15.00
N PHE A 354 -14.52 -12.11 13.95
CA PHE A 354 -13.13 -11.67 13.90
C PHE A 354 -13.01 -10.14 13.98
N VAL A 355 -13.79 -9.41 13.18
CA VAL A 355 -13.82 -7.94 13.18
C VAL A 355 -14.15 -7.39 14.54
N LYS A 356 -15.21 -7.92 15.18
CA LYS A 356 -15.65 -7.48 16.52
C LYS A 356 -14.56 -7.72 17.58
N GLU A 357 -13.98 -8.90 17.63
CA GLU A 357 -12.89 -9.22 18.57
C GLU A 357 -11.66 -8.32 18.35
N PHE A 358 -11.33 -8.07 17.10
CA PHE A 358 -10.22 -7.20 16.73
C PHE A 358 -10.47 -5.75 17.17
N GLU A 359 -11.65 -5.20 16.92
CA GLU A 359 -12.04 -3.86 17.35
C GLU A 359 -12.02 -3.71 18.87
N GLU A 360 -12.60 -4.66 19.62
CA GLU A 360 -12.60 -4.63 21.07
C GLU A 360 -11.17 -4.60 21.63
N THR A 361 -10.28 -5.42 21.07
CA THR A 361 -8.87 -5.47 21.47
C THR A 361 -8.15 -4.13 21.18
N TRP A 362 -8.35 -3.56 19.98
CA TRP A 362 -7.65 -2.35 19.56
C TRP A 362 -8.20 -1.09 20.21
N ASN A 363 -9.50 -0.99 20.46
CA ASN A 363 -10.12 0.13 21.19
C ASN A 363 -9.72 0.14 22.68
N ASN A 364 -9.53 -1.03 23.29
CA ASN A 364 -9.10 -1.15 24.68
C ASN A 364 -7.59 -0.89 24.86
N SER A 365 -6.79 -1.03 23.83
CA SER A 365 -5.32 -0.83 23.87
C SER A 365 -4.90 0.63 23.88
N ASN A 366 -5.83 1.59 23.94
CA ASN A 366 -5.73 3.04 24.01
C ASN A 366 -4.32 3.64 23.87
N ASP A 367 -3.89 3.92 22.64
CA ASP A 367 -2.94 4.97 22.37
C ASP A 367 -3.57 5.97 21.37
N PRO A 368 -4.13 7.09 21.84
CA PRO A 368 -4.76 8.09 20.98
C PRO A 368 -3.78 8.79 20.03
N ASN A 369 -2.47 8.53 20.17
CA ASN A 369 -1.40 9.13 19.35
C ASN A 369 -0.87 8.22 18.25
N ILE A 370 -1.61 7.18 17.84
CA ILE A 370 -1.29 6.37 16.65
C ILE A 370 -1.91 7.00 15.38
N ASP A 371 -2.40 8.19 15.47
CA ASP A 371 -2.80 8.95 14.30
C ASP A 371 -1.56 9.46 13.57
N ILE A 372 -1.53 9.18 12.28
CA ILE A 372 -0.49 9.51 11.29
C ILE A 372 -0.54 11.00 10.97
#